data_0a3888cece71d292bf8d4579a3b1fc08
#
_entry.id   0a3888cece71d292bf8d4579a3b1fc08
#
_cell.length_a   1.000
_cell.length_b   1.000
_cell.length_c   1.000
_cell.angle_alpha   90.00
_cell.angle_beta   90.00
_cell.angle_gamma   90.00
#
_symmetry.space_group_name_H-M   'P 1'
#
loop_
_entity.id
_entity.type
_entity.pdbx_description
1 polymer ?
#
loop_
_entity_poly.entity_id
_entity_poly.type
_entity_poly.pdbx_seq_one_letter_code
_entity_poly.pdbx_strand_id
1 'polypeptide(L)'
;MSNPYRQVVDHMMIHDKFSQWLGIEVLDIQEGYSKIKMTVREEMINGFGIVHGGIAFSLADSAFAFACNNRNNLSVALDTFINFTKAIQVGDELTAEAKETHNGRSTGLYFITITNQKNEQVAIFKGTCFRTGKTLI
;
A
#
# COMPACT_ATOMS: atom_id res chain seq x y z
N MET A 1 4.63 24.71 1.01
CA MET A 1 3.41 24.48 1.78
C MET A 1 3.41 23.07 2.34
N SER A 2 2.92 22.94 3.56
CA SER A 2 2.86 21.61 4.18
C SER A 2 1.72 20.80 3.57
N ASN A 3 1.95 19.47 3.46
CA ASN A 3 0.95 18.51 3.05
C ASN A 3 0.53 17.74 4.31
N PRO A 4 -0.66 18.02 4.88
CA PRO A 4 -1.07 17.39 6.13
C PRO A 4 -1.25 15.87 5.98
N TYR A 5 -1.60 15.41 4.80
CA TYR A 5 -1.77 13.98 4.54
C TYR A 5 -0.42 13.28 4.53
N ARG A 6 0.60 13.91 3.96
CA ARG A 6 1.97 13.40 3.97
C ARG A 6 2.53 13.34 5.40
N GLN A 7 2.19 14.30 6.24
CA GLN A 7 2.63 14.31 7.62
C GLN A 7 2.13 13.07 8.38
N VAL A 8 0.89 12.67 8.14
CA VAL A 8 0.33 11.45 8.76
C VAL A 8 1.10 10.22 8.28
N VAL A 9 1.33 10.10 6.98
CA VAL A 9 2.07 8.96 6.41
C VAL A 9 3.51 8.91 6.92
N ASP A 10 4.17 10.06 7.00
CA ASP A 10 5.55 10.12 7.54
C ASP A 10 5.58 9.62 8.98
N HIS A 11 4.59 10.00 9.79
CA HIS A 11 4.47 9.50 11.16
C HIS A 11 4.26 7.97 11.17
N MET A 12 3.40 7.45 10.31
CA MET A 12 3.19 6.01 10.21
C MET A 12 4.48 5.29 9.83
N MET A 13 5.24 5.81 8.86
CA MET A 13 6.48 5.17 8.39
C MET A 13 7.55 5.08 9.47
N ILE A 14 7.61 6.05 10.38
CA ILE A 14 8.59 6.02 11.49
C ILE A 14 8.41 4.77 12.35
N HIS A 15 7.17 4.29 12.51
CA HIS A 15 6.83 3.18 13.38
C HIS A 15 6.55 1.87 12.62
N ASP A 16 6.45 1.93 11.30
CA ASP A 16 6.08 0.79 10.46
C ASP A 16 7.32 0.00 10.04
N LYS A 17 7.76 -0.87 10.93
CA LYS A 17 8.98 -1.66 10.74
C LYS A 17 8.89 -2.58 9.52
N PHE A 18 7.71 -3.11 9.25
CA PHE A 18 7.53 -4.02 8.12
C PHE A 18 7.66 -3.29 6.78
N SER A 19 7.03 -2.13 6.64
CA SER A 19 7.17 -1.31 5.42
C SER A 19 8.61 -0.85 5.24
N GLN A 20 9.32 -0.54 6.33
CA GLN A 20 10.74 -0.23 6.29
C GLN A 20 11.55 -1.43 5.78
N TRP A 21 11.25 -2.63 6.26
CA TRP A 21 11.92 -3.85 5.80
C TRP A 21 11.67 -4.12 4.31
N LEU A 22 10.45 -3.86 3.84
CA LEU A 22 10.13 -3.97 2.41
C LEU A 22 10.95 -2.98 1.57
N GLY A 23 11.49 -1.93 2.17
CA GLY A 23 12.22 -0.89 1.46
C GLY A 23 11.30 0.09 0.74
N ILE A 24 10.10 0.31 1.30
CA ILE A 24 9.11 1.18 0.68
C ILE A 24 9.60 2.62 0.64
N GLU A 25 9.49 3.22 -0.54
CA GLU A 25 9.72 4.64 -0.77
C GLU A 25 8.37 5.29 -1.09
N VAL A 26 8.04 6.34 -0.34
CA VAL A 26 6.79 7.08 -0.54
C VAL A 26 7.00 8.11 -1.64
N LEU A 27 6.23 7.99 -2.73
CA LEU A 27 6.37 8.85 -3.89
C LEU A 27 5.41 10.03 -3.87
N ASP A 28 4.12 9.79 -3.54
CA ASP A 28 3.11 10.83 -3.54
C ASP A 28 1.97 10.49 -2.59
N ILE A 29 1.54 11.48 -1.81
CA ILE A 29 0.42 11.37 -0.90
C ILE A 29 -0.53 12.54 -1.15
N GLN A 30 -1.80 12.22 -1.38
CA GLN A 30 -2.90 13.17 -1.48
C GLN A 30 -4.04 12.66 -0.59
N GLU A 31 -5.05 13.45 -0.37
CA GLU A 31 -6.21 13.02 0.41
C GLU A 31 -6.81 11.75 -0.16
N GLY A 32 -6.86 10.68 0.63
CA GLY A 32 -7.43 9.39 0.19
C GLY A 32 -6.62 8.67 -0.88
N TYR A 33 -5.36 9.05 -1.08
CA TYR A 33 -4.52 8.55 -2.16
C TYR A 33 -3.10 8.31 -1.67
N SER A 34 -2.47 7.26 -2.17
CA SER A 34 -1.04 7.04 -1.95
C SER A 34 -0.39 6.42 -3.19
N LYS A 35 0.89 6.71 -3.36
CA LYS A 35 1.73 6.06 -4.36
C LYS A 35 3.06 5.76 -3.72
N ILE A 36 3.44 4.50 -3.73
CA ILE A 36 4.66 4.00 -3.10
C ILE A 36 5.35 3.02 -4.02
N LYS A 37 6.64 2.78 -3.79
CA LYS A 37 7.39 1.78 -4.57
C LYS A 37 8.35 1.00 -3.71
N MET A 38 8.77 -0.16 -4.21
CA MET A 38 9.81 -0.99 -3.63
C MET A 38 10.52 -1.79 -4.71
N THR A 39 11.70 -2.28 -4.38
CA THR A 39 12.45 -3.22 -5.24
C THR A 39 12.36 -4.62 -4.65
N VAL A 40 12.05 -5.61 -5.48
CA VAL A 40 11.97 -7.01 -5.05
C VAL A 40 13.37 -7.58 -4.88
N ARG A 41 13.63 -8.13 -3.69
CA ARG A 41 14.93 -8.70 -3.33
C ARG A 41 14.89 -10.23 -3.35
N GLU A 42 16.05 -10.84 -3.47
CA GLU A 42 16.19 -12.30 -3.54
C GLU A 42 15.60 -13.02 -2.33
N GLU A 43 15.70 -12.42 -1.14
CA GLU A 43 15.15 -13.00 0.09
C GLU A 43 13.61 -13.04 0.13
N MET A 44 12.95 -12.53 -0.89
CA MET A 44 11.48 -12.47 -0.99
C MET A 44 10.90 -13.61 -1.83
N ILE A 45 11.70 -14.60 -2.20
CA ILE A 45 11.20 -15.75 -2.95
C ILE A 45 10.57 -16.79 -2.03
N ASN A 46 9.68 -17.60 -2.61
CA ASN A 46 9.06 -18.73 -1.90
C ASN A 46 9.88 -20.02 -2.09
N GLY A 47 9.35 -21.15 -1.59
CA GLY A 47 10.02 -22.45 -1.69
C GLY A 47 10.17 -22.97 -3.11
N PHE A 48 9.51 -22.36 -4.09
CA PHE A 48 9.62 -22.73 -5.50
C PHE A 48 10.61 -21.85 -6.28
N GLY A 49 11.26 -20.89 -5.61
CA GLY A 49 12.15 -19.94 -6.27
C GLY A 49 11.40 -18.81 -7.00
N ILE A 50 10.15 -18.62 -6.69
CA ILE A 50 9.30 -17.58 -7.28
C ILE A 50 9.05 -16.51 -6.22
N VAL A 51 8.91 -15.25 -6.62
CA VAL A 51 8.61 -14.17 -5.67
C VAL A 51 7.32 -14.50 -4.93
N HIS A 52 7.38 -14.47 -3.61
CA HIS A 52 6.26 -14.82 -2.74
C HIS A 52 5.09 -13.84 -2.97
N GLY A 53 3.88 -14.39 -3.13
CA GLY A 53 2.67 -13.56 -3.33
C GLY A 53 2.43 -12.59 -2.19
N GLY A 54 2.88 -12.92 -0.98
CA GLY A 54 2.79 -12.05 0.17
C GLY A 54 3.54 -10.72 0.02
N ILE A 55 4.53 -10.64 -0.86
CA ILE A 55 5.27 -9.40 -1.11
C ILE A 55 4.38 -8.37 -1.83
N ALA A 56 3.72 -8.76 -2.91
CA ALA A 56 2.78 -7.88 -3.60
C ALA A 56 1.61 -7.50 -2.69
N PHE A 57 1.09 -8.47 -1.94
CA PHE A 57 0.03 -8.22 -0.97
C PHE A 57 0.46 -7.16 0.06
N SER A 58 1.65 -7.31 0.63
CA SER A 58 2.15 -6.41 1.67
C SER A 58 2.37 -5.00 1.15
N LEU A 59 2.91 -4.88 -0.06
CA LEU A 59 3.08 -3.57 -0.70
C LEU A 59 1.73 -2.89 -0.91
N ALA A 60 0.76 -3.63 -1.45
CA ALA A 60 -0.60 -3.11 -1.67
C ALA A 60 -1.26 -2.73 -0.34
N ASP A 61 -1.07 -3.54 0.69
CA ASP A 61 -1.65 -3.29 2.01
C ASP A 61 -1.07 -2.03 2.65
N SER A 62 0.23 -1.79 2.49
CA SER A 62 0.85 -0.54 2.95
C SER A 62 0.31 0.67 2.20
N ALA A 63 0.16 0.57 0.88
CA ALA A 63 -0.45 1.63 0.08
C ALA A 63 -1.89 1.93 0.51
N PHE A 64 -2.65 0.87 0.77
CA PHE A 64 -4.01 0.95 1.29
C PHE A 64 -4.03 1.67 2.65
N ALA A 65 -3.16 1.25 3.57
CA ALA A 65 -3.07 1.86 4.90
C ALA A 65 -2.75 3.35 4.81
N PHE A 66 -1.81 3.74 3.96
CA PHE A 66 -1.44 5.15 3.80
C PHE A 66 -2.57 5.98 3.19
N ALA A 67 -3.32 5.41 2.26
CA ALA A 67 -4.44 6.11 1.65
C ALA A 67 -5.62 6.27 2.62
N CYS A 68 -5.95 5.23 3.39
CA CYS A 68 -7.13 5.27 4.24
C CYS A 68 -6.90 5.97 5.58
N ASN A 69 -5.64 6.17 6.00
CA ASN A 69 -5.31 6.81 7.26
C ASN A 69 -4.88 8.27 7.13
N ASN A 70 -4.65 8.77 5.93
CA ASN A 70 -3.95 10.05 5.78
C ASN A 70 -4.81 11.28 6.10
N ARG A 71 -6.10 11.11 6.36
CA ARG A 71 -6.94 12.18 6.93
C ARG A 71 -6.80 12.28 8.43
N ASN A 72 -5.90 11.51 9.04
CA ASN A 72 -5.71 11.44 10.49
C ASN A 72 -6.94 10.85 11.22
N ASN A 73 -7.60 9.91 10.58
CA ASN A 73 -8.67 9.11 11.18
C ASN A 73 -8.20 7.65 11.16
N LEU A 74 -7.78 7.15 12.33
CA LEU A 74 -7.22 5.81 12.45
C LEU A 74 -8.21 4.78 11.89
N SER A 75 -7.77 4.10 10.85
CA SER A 75 -8.56 3.13 10.11
C SER A 75 -7.84 1.80 10.05
N VAL A 76 -8.59 0.73 10.18
CA VAL A 76 -8.07 -0.64 10.14
C VAL A 76 -8.76 -1.43 9.04
N ALA A 77 -8.09 -2.44 8.51
CA ALA A 77 -8.65 -3.27 7.45
C ALA A 77 -9.80 -4.11 7.97
N LEU A 78 -10.91 -4.12 7.24
CA LEU A 78 -12.02 -5.05 7.46
C LEU A 78 -11.89 -6.27 6.59
N ASP A 79 -11.69 -6.06 5.30
CA ASP A 79 -11.42 -7.12 4.36
C ASP A 79 -10.49 -6.62 3.28
N THR A 80 -9.82 -7.55 2.64
CA THR A 80 -8.93 -7.28 1.52
C THR A 80 -9.06 -8.41 0.50
N PHE A 81 -8.72 -8.08 -0.73
CA PHE A 81 -8.81 -9.00 -1.84
C PHE A 81 -7.67 -8.69 -2.81
N ILE A 82 -7.01 -9.70 -3.32
CA ILE A 82 -5.93 -9.51 -4.29
C ILE A 82 -6.08 -10.50 -5.45
N ASN A 83 -5.82 -10.01 -6.67
CA ASN A 83 -5.61 -10.83 -7.85
C ASN A 83 -4.22 -10.60 -8.38
N PHE A 84 -3.50 -11.68 -8.64
CA PHE A 84 -2.19 -11.63 -9.28
C PHE A 84 -2.40 -11.78 -10.78
N THR A 85 -1.99 -10.79 -11.56
CA THR A 85 -2.25 -10.74 -12.99
C THR A 85 -1.02 -11.06 -13.84
N LYS A 86 0.19 -10.96 -13.24
CA LYS A 86 1.44 -11.25 -13.93
C LYS A 86 2.51 -11.65 -12.91
N ALA A 87 3.41 -12.55 -13.32
CA ALA A 87 4.53 -12.96 -12.47
C ALA A 87 5.47 -11.79 -12.16
N ILE A 88 5.96 -11.76 -10.92
CA ILE A 88 6.91 -10.77 -10.43
C ILE A 88 8.27 -11.44 -10.35
N GLN A 89 9.31 -10.73 -10.76
CA GLN A 89 10.69 -11.21 -10.78
C GLN A 89 11.53 -10.50 -9.72
N VAL A 90 12.55 -11.19 -9.21
CA VAL A 90 13.56 -10.55 -8.37
C VAL A 90 14.21 -9.42 -9.17
N GLY A 91 14.37 -8.27 -8.55
CA GLY A 91 14.89 -7.05 -9.19
C GLY A 91 13.82 -6.14 -9.77
N ASP A 92 12.57 -6.59 -9.86
CA ASP A 92 11.48 -5.73 -10.31
C ASP A 92 11.31 -4.54 -9.36
N GLU A 93 11.04 -3.36 -9.93
CA GLU A 93 10.57 -2.21 -9.17
C GLU A 93 9.05 -2.19 -9.23
N LEU A 94 8.43 -2.40 -8.08
CA LEU A 94 6.98 -2.42 -7.97
C LEU A 94 6.48 -1.07 -7.47
N THR A 95 5.48 -0.52 -8.16
CA THR A 95 4.80 0.70 -7.74
C THR A 95 3.35 0.35 -7.41
N ALA A 96 2.92 0.72 -6.20
CA ALA A 96 1.53 0.56 -5.79
C ALA A 96 0.88 1.93 -5.71
N GLU A 97 -0.26 2.05 -6.38
CA GLU A 97 -1.05 3.28 -6.37
C GLU A 97 -2.43 2.96 -5.79
N ALA A 98 -2.77 3.60 -4.68
CA ALA A 98 -4.03 3.41 -3.98
C ALA A 98 -4.95 4.60 -4.22
N LYS A 99 -6.17 4.30 -4.68
CA LYS A 99 -7.20 5.30 -4.97
C LYS A 99 -8.45 5.00 -4.18
N GLU A 100 -8.95 6.00 -3.47
CA GLU A 100 -10.22 5.92 -2.76
C GLU A 100 -11.37 5.90 -3.76
N THR A 101 -12.25 4.90 -3.65
CA THR A 101 -13.47 4.80 -4.46
C THR A 101 -14.71 5.16 -3.67
N HIS A 102 -14.66 5.04 -2.36
CA HIS A 102 -15.76 5.41 -1.48
C HIS A 102 -15.21 5.86 -0.13
N ASN A 103 -15.63 7.02 0.32
CA ASN A 103 -15.28 7.55 1.63
C ASN A 103 -16.55 7.67 2.46
N GLY A 104 -16.89 6.63 3.20
CA GLY A 104 -18.04 6.63 4.08
C GLY A 104 -17.67 7.06 5.49
N ARG A 105 -18.69 7.26 6.32
CA ARG A 105 -18.53 7.67 7.72
C ARG A 105 -17.82 6.59 8.53
N SER A 106 -18.20 5.32 8.35
CA SER A 106 -17.66 4.20 9.12
C SER A 106 -16.71 3.32 8.32
N THR A 107 -16.84 3.33 6.99
CA THR A 107 -16.04 2.49 6.10
C THR A 107 -15.54 3.28 4.91
N GLY A 108 -14.46 2.80 4.31
CA GLY A 108 -13.92 3.33 3.06
C GLY A 108 -13.50 2.19 2.16
N LEU A 109 -13.62 2.39 0.85
CA LEU A 109 -13.22 1.43 -0.17
C LEU A 109 -12.08 2.01 -0.99
N TYR A 110 -11.06 1.17 -1.24
CA TYR A 110 -9.86 1.59 -1.95
C TYR A 110 -9.47 0.54 -2.97
N PHE A 111 -9.07 0.99 -4.16
CA PHE A 111 -8.49 0.13 -5.18
C PHE A 111 -7.01 0.45 -5.32
N ILE A 112 -6.19 -0.60 -5.35
CA ILE A 112 -4.75 -0.48 -5.45
C ILE A 112 -4.30 -1.27 -6.67
N THR A 113 -3.52 -0.63 -7.54
CA THR A 113 -2.91 -1.26 -8.69
C THR A 113 -1.41 -1.34 -8.46
N ILE A 114 -0.82 -2.52 -8.69
CA ILE A 114 0.64 -2.69 -8.63
C ILE A 114 1.15 -2.89 -10.04
N THR A 115 2.15 -2.09 -10.42
CA THR A 115 2.82 -2.19 -11.71
C THR A 115 4.31 -2.41 -11.52
N ASN A 116 4.96 -3.00 -12.52
CA ASN A 116 6.42 -3.17 -12.53
C ASN A 116 7.10 -2.00 -13.28
N GLN A 117 8.42 -2.04 -13.43
CA GLN A 117 9.19 -0.99 -14.10
C GLN A 117 8.87 -0.83 -15.58
N LYS A 118 8.22 -1.81 -16.19
CA LYS A 118 7.75 -1.75 -17.58
C LYS A 118 6.33 -1.21 -17.67
N ASN A 119 5.80 -0.73 -16.54
CA ASN A 119 4.42 -0.25 -16.42
C ASN A 119 3.38 -1.34 -16.72
N GLU A 120 3.74 -2.61 -16.50
CA GLU A 120 2.84 -3.73 -16.63
C GLU A 120 2.14 -3.97 -15.31
N GLN A 121 0.83 -4.21 -15.34
CA GLN A 121 0.07 -4.54 -14.14
C GLN A 121 0.41 -5.95 -13.67
N VAL A 122 0.83 -6.08 -12.42
CA VAL A 122 1.19 -7.38 -11.83
C VAL A 122 0.19 -7.85 -10.79
N ALA A 123 -0.56 -6.93 -10.19
CA ALA A 123 -1.60 -7.28 -9.22
C ALA A 123 -2.63 -6.16 -9.09
N ILE A 124 -3.84 -6.55 -8.70
CA ILE A 124 -4.91 -5.64 -8.32
C ILE A 124 -5.35 -6.02 -6.91
N PHE A 125 -5.53 -5.01 -6.07
CA PHE A 125 -5.92 -5.19 -4.67
C PHE A 125 -7.11 -4.28 -4.37
N LYS A 126 -8.05 -4.78 -3.58
CA LYS A 126 -9.15 -3.98 -3.06
C LYS A 126 -9.13 -4.09 -1.55
N GLY A 127 -9.27 -2.95 -0.86
CA GLY A 127 -9.37 -2.92 0.59
C GLY A 127 -10.59 -2.17 1.06
N THR A 128 -11.23 -2.68 2.10
CA THR A 128 -12.28 -2.00 2.85
C THR A 128 -11.74 -1.71 4.24
N CYS A 129 -11.77 -0.45 4.67
CA CYS A 129 -11.34 -0.08 6.01
C CYS A 129 -12.53 0.28 6.89
N PHE A 130 -12.33 0.12 8.20
CA PHE A 130 -13.21 0.63 9.23
C PHE A 130 -12.56 1.83 9.91
N ARG A 131 -13.30 2.92 10.03
CA ARG A 131 -12.82 4.16 10.64
C ARG A 131 -13.16 4.18 12.13
N THR A 132 -12.12 4.30 12.97
CA THR A 132 -12.29 4.24 14.43
C THR A 132 -12.72 5.57 15.04
N GLY A 133 -12.53 6.69 14.34
CA GLY A 133 -12.76 8.02 14.88
C GLY A 133 -11.62 8.55 15.75
N LYS A 134 -10.55 7.76 15.96
CA LYS A 134 -9.36 8.18 16.71
C LYS A 134 -8.37 8.80 15.75
N THR A 135 -7.45 9.62 16.26
CA THR A 135 -6.39 10.20 15.46
C THR A 135 -5.10 9.40 15.57
N LEU A 136 -4.20 9.56 14.58
CA LEU A 136 -2.84 9.01 14.63
C LEU A 136 -1.85 10.03 15.22
N ILE A 137 -2.08 11.29 14.95
CA ILE A 137 -1.24 12.39 15.44
C ILE A 137 -2.07 13.54 15.95
#